data_c6a2c8efc5d0885e8447271b249b1529
#
_entry.id   c6a2c8efc5d0885e8447271b249b1529
#
_cell.length_a   1.000
_cell.length_b   1.000
_cell.length_c   1.000
_cell.angle_alpha   90.00
_cell.angle_beta   90.00
_cell.angle_gamma   90.00
#
_symmetry.space_group_name_H-M   'P 1'
#
loop_
_entity.id
_entity.type
_entity.pdbx_description
1 polymer ?
#
loop_
_entity_poly.entity_id
_entity_poly.type
_entity_poly.pdbx_seq_one_letter_code
_entity_poly.pdbx_strand_id
1 'polypeptide(L)'
;MKKLYLMAKGHTLRFPNGNEPFQITTRILEECGEVAQEVNRLEKSGIKELKHGTASKADLANEIRQAMMCLAQLAQYYECEDEVAAAIDDSIARLQRDGVL
;
A
#
# COMPACT_ATOMS: atom_id res chain seq x y z
N MET A 1 8.64 5.18 7.76
CA MET A 1 8.09 6.01 6.65
C MET A 1 9.15 6.46 5.65
N LYS A 2 10.34 6.73 6.10
CA LYS A 2 11.42 7.21 5.24
C LYS A 2 11.74 6.28 4.07
N LYS A 3 11.85 4.98 4.34
CA LYS A 3 12.09 3.97 3.29
C LYS A 3 10.94 3.87 2.30
N LEU A 4 9.70 4.00 2.80
CA LEU A 4 8.52 3.96 1.97
C LEU A 4 8.53 5.09 0.93
N TYR A 5 8.79 6.30 1.37
CA TYR A 5 8.84 7.45 0.48
C TYR A 5 10.05 7.41 -0.46
N LEU A 6 11.17 6.89 -0.01
CA LEU A 6 12.35 6.69 -0.87
C LEU A 6 12.03 5.72 -2.01
N MET A 7 11.41 4.59 -1.68
CA MET A 7 10.98 3.59 -2.68
C MET A 7 9.98 4.20 -3.67
N ALA A 8 8.98 4.92 -3.18
CA ALA A 8 7.96 5.55 -4.02
C ALA A 8 8.59 6.56 -4.98
N LYS A 9 9.49 7.39 -4.49
CA LYS A 9 10.23 8.35 -5.32
C LYS A 9 11.03 7.64 -6.42
N GLY A 10 11.72 6.55 -6.07
CA GLY A 10 12.50 5.77 -7.01
C GLY A 10 11.64 5.19 -8.13
N HIS A 11 10.48 4.66 -7.81
CA HIS A 11 9.55 4.14 -8.81
C HIS A 11 9.01 5.24 -9.72
N THR A 12 8.68 6.40 -9.18
CA THR A 12 8.24 7.55 -9.97
C THR A 12 9.32 8.00 -10.95
N LEU A 13 10.58 8.02 -10.50
CA LEU A 13 11.70 8.38 -11.36
C LEU A 13 11.96 7.34 -12.46
N ARG A 14 11.82 6.05 -12.12
CA ARG A 14 12.03 4.96 -13.07
C ARG A 14 10.92 4.91 -14.12
N PHE A 15 9.70 5.20 -13.73
CA PHE A 15 8.51 5.17 -14.59
C PHE A 15 7.83 6.53 -14.54
N PRO A 16 8.34 7.52 -15.29
CA PRO A 16 7.90 8.92 -15.12
C PRO A 16 6.54 9.23 -15.71
N ASN A 17 5.96 8.31 -16.48
CA ASN A 17 4.63 8.49 -17.07
C ASN A 17 3.57 7.73 -16.26
N GLY A 18 2.30 8.16 -16.37
CA GLY A 18 1.21 7.46 -15.70
C GLY A 18 1.08 7.78 -14.22
N ASN A 19 1.59 8.92 -13.78
CA ASN A 19 1.61 9.32 -12.37
C ASN A 19 0.72 10.54 -12.08
N GLU A 20 -0.33 10.74 -12.89
CA GLU A 20 -1.37 11.71 -12.57
C GLU A 20 -2.28 11.13 -11.47
N PRO A 21 -2.96 11.98 -10.68
CA PRO A 21 -3.73 11.52 -9.52
C PRO A 21 -4.74 10.43 -9.83
N PHE A 22 -5.48 10.54 -10.93
CA PHE A 22 -6.45 9.51 -11.31
C PHE A 22 -5.79 8.19 -11.65
N GLN A 23 -4.61 8.23 -12.28
CA GLN A 23 -3.85 7.04 -12.62
C GLN A 23 -3.30 6.36 -11.37
N ILE A 24 -2.76 7.14 -10.44
CA ILE A 24 -2.27 6.61 -9.16
C ILE A 24 -3.42 5.99 -8.37
N THR A 25 -4.57 6.65 -8.30
CA THR A 25 -5.75 6.16 -7.59
C THR A 25 -6.24 4.85 -8.18
N THR A 26 -6.25 4.72 -9.51
CA THR A 26 -6.61 3.47 -10.18
C THR A 26 -5.65 2.36 -9.79
N ARG A 27 -4.34 2.63 -9.76
CA ARG A 27 -3.36 1.63 -9.33
C ARG A 27 -3.55 1.21 -7.88
N ILE A 28 -3.89 2.14 -6.99
CA ILE A 28 -4.19 1.81 -5.59
C ILE A 28 -5.31 0.76 -5.52
N LEU A 29 -6.39 0.96 -6.28
CA LEU A 29 -7.50 0.01 -6.31
C LEU A 29 -7.08 -1.34 -6.88
N GLU A 30 -6.28 -1.36 -7.95
CA GLU A 30 -5.76 -2.59 -8.53
C GLU A 30 -4.87 -3.34 -7.54
N GLU A 31 -3.94 -2.65 -6.88
CA GLU A 31 -3.03 -3.27 -5.92
C GLU A 31 -3.77 -3.79 -4.68
N CYS A 32 -4.79 -3.07 -4.21
CA CYS A 32 -5.64 -3.56 -3.12
C CYS A 32 -6.39 -4.83 -3.52
N GLY A 33 -6.84 -4.92 -4.76
CA GLY A 33 -7.44 -6.13 -5.31
C GLY A 33 -6.47 -7.30 -5.32
N GLU A 34 -5.21 -7.06 -5.67
CA GLU A 34 -4.17 -8.10 -5.64
C GLU A 34 -3.84 -8.55 -4.23
N VAL A 35 -3.85 -7.64 -3.25
CA VAL A 35 -3.74 -8.02 -1.83
C VAL A 35 -4.88 -8.96 -1.44
N ALA A 36 -6.11 -8.64 -1.84
CA ALA A 36 -7.27 -9.49 -1.55
C ALA A 36 -7.12 -10.88 -2.19
N GLN A 37 -6.58 -10.96 -3.40
CA GLN A 37 -6.32 -12.24 -4.08
C GLN A 37 -5.32 -13.08 -3.29
N GLU A 38 -4.25 -12.47 -2.79
CA GLU A 38 -3.25 -13.19 -1.99
C GLU A 38 -3.82 -13.66 -0.65
N VAL A 39 -4.68 -12.87 -0.02
CA VAL A 39 -5.39 -13.30 1.21
C VAL A 39 -6.25 -14.52 0.92
N ASN A 40 -7.03 -14.50 -0.18
CA ASN A 40 -7.85 -15.64 -0.57
C ASN A 40 -7.01 -16.90 -0.81
N ARG A 41 -5.83 -16.75 -1.42
CA ARG A 41 -4.92 -17.88 -1.62
C ARG A 41 -4.39 -18.43 -0.29
N LEU A 42 -3.97 -17.53 0.63
CA LEU A 42 -3.49 -17.93 1.96
C LEU A 42 -4.57 -18.66 2.77
N GLU A 43 -5.82 -18.19 2.70
CA GLU A 43 -6.94 -18.81 3.38
C GLU A 43 -7.50 -20.01 2.61
N LYS A 44 -6.85 -20.38 1.49
CA LYS A 44 -7.22 -21.52 0.65
C LYS A 44 -8.68 -21.42 0.20
N SER A 45 -9.09 -20.22 -0.21
CA SER A 45 -10.46 -20.00 -0.68
C SER A 45 -10.45 -19.50 -2.12
N GLY A 46 -11.48 -19.93 -2.88
CA GLY A 46 -11.76 -19.45 -4.21
C GLY A 46 -10.90 -20.07 -5.31
N ILE A 47 -11.17 -19.59 -6.53
CA ILE A 47 -10.56 -20.11 -7.77
C ILE A 47 -9.08 -19.79 -7.87
N LYS A 48 -8.64 -18.72 -7.23
CA LYS A 48 -7.24 -18.27 -7.35
C LYS A 48 -6.24 -19.29 -6.82
N GLU A 49 -6.54 -19.98 -5.73
CA GLU A 49 -5.67 -21.04 -5.25
C GLU A 49 -5.58 -22.19 -6.24
N LEU A 50 -6.71 -22.58 -6.82
CA LEU A 50 -6.73 -23.66 -7.80
C LEU A 50 -5.91 -23.33 -9.04
N LYS A 51 -5.90 -22.06 -9.48
CA LYS A 51 -5.17 -21.61 -10.65
C LYS A 51 -3.70 -21.33 -10.40
N HIS A 52 -3.37 -20.74 -9.25
CA HIS A 52 -2.05 -20.16 -9.00
C HIS A 52 -1.25 -20.89 -7.92
N GLY A 53 -1.82 -21.96 -7.35
CA GLY A 53 -1.16 -22.73 -6.31
C GLY A 53 -1.16 -22.07 -4.95
N THR A 54 -0.31 -22.56 -4.06
CA THR A 54 -0.23 -22.10 -2.68
C THR A 54 0.45 -20.75 -2.58
N ALA A 55 -0.18 -19.81 -1.87
CA ALA A 55 0.41 -18.52 -1.60
C ALA A 55 1.39 -18.59 -0.42
N SER A 56 2.31 -17.66 -0.36
CA SER A 56 3.23 -17.48 0.75
C SER A 56 3.04 -16.12 1.40
N LYS A 57 3.52 -16.01 2.64
CA LYS A 57 3.54 -14.70 3.32
C LYS A 57 4.40 -13.69 2.57
N ALA A 58 5.45 -14.15 1.88
CA ALA A 58 6.32 -13.28 1.09
C ALA A 58 5.55 -12.69 -0.10
N ASP A 59 4.70 -13.48 -0.75
CA ASP A 59 3.85 -12.99 -1.84
C ASP A 59 2.88 -11.92 -1.34
N LEU A 60 2.21 -12.19 -0.21
CA LEU A 60 1.32 -11.21 0.41
C LEU A 60 2.08 -9.93 0.77
N ALA A 61 3.25 -10.05 1.40
CA ALA A 61 4.06 -8.90 1.78
C ALA A 61 4.44 -8.05 0.56
N ASN A 62 4.75 -8.69 -0.57
CA ASN A 62 5.07 -7.96 -1.80
C ASN A 62 3.87 -7.17 -2.33
N GLU A 63 2.68 -7.76 -2.29
CA GLU A 63 1.46 -7.05 -2.72
C GLU A 63 1.12 -5.89 -1.79
N ILE A 64 1.30 -6.08 -0.48
CA ILE A 64 1.13 -4.99 0.50
C ILE A 64 2.12 -3.86 0.20
N ARG A 65 3.38 -4.20 -0.07
CA ARG A 65 4.40 -3.20 -0.43
C ARG A 65 3.97 -2.38 -1.65
N GLN A 66 3.46 -3.04 -2.68
CA GLN A 66 3.03 -2.36 -3.90
C GLN A 66 1.86 -1.40 -3.62
N ALA A 67 0.89 -1.82 -2.83
CA ALA A 67 -0.23 -0.96 -2.44
C ALA A 67 0.26 0.25 -1.63
N MET A 68 1.15 0.04 -0.67
CA MET A 68 1.73 1.11 0.14
C MET A 68 2.52 2.10 -0.72
N MET A 69 3.27 1.59 -1.70
CA MET A 69 4.03 2.44 -2.61
C MET A 69 3.12 3.39 -3.39
N CYS A 70 2.01 2.89 -3.91
CA CYS A 70 1.07 3.72 -4.66
C CYS A 70 0.46 4.81 -3.77
N LEU A 71 0.10 4.48 -2.53
CA LEU A 71 -0.38 5.46 -1.55
C LEU A 71 0.67 6.52 -1.26
N ALA A 72 1.93 6.11 -1.10
CA ALA A 72 3.03 7.05 -0.89
C ALA A 72 3.25 7.96 -2.10
N GLN A 73 3.13 7.43 -3.32
CA GLN A 73 3.22 8.24 -4.53
C GLN A 73 2.13 9.31 -4.57
N LEU A 74 0.91 8.97 -4.14
CA LEU A 74 -0.18 9.93 -4.07
C LEU A 74 0.13 11.05 -3.07
N ALA A 75 0.63 10.69 -1.89
CA ALA A 75 1.05 11.69 -0.91
C ALA A 75 2.14 12.61 -1.45
N GLN A 76 3.10 12.06 -2.19
CA GLN A 76 4.18 12.84 -2.80
C GLN A 76 3.67 13.76 -3.91
N TYR A 77 2.70 13.31 -4.69
CA TYR A 77 2.12 14.14 -5.73
C TYR A 77 1.53 15.43 -5.17
N TYR A 78 0.82 15.32 -4.04
CA TYR A 78 0.21 16.46 -3.37
C TYR A 78 1.12 17.12 -2.33
N GLU A 79 2.36 16.65 -2.20
CA GLU A 79 3.32 17.18 -1.23
C GLU A 79 2.74 17.22 0.18
N CYS A 80 2.06 16.14 0.60
CA CYS A 80 1.39 16.06 1.90
C CYS A 80 1.96 14.97 2.83
N GLU A 81 3.24 14.63 2.66
CA GLU A 81 3.90 13.62 3.51
C GLU A 81 3.88 14.02 4.99
N ASP A 82 4.06 15.32 5.28
CA ASP A 82 4.03 15.82 6.66
C ASP A 82 2.62 15.72 7.27
N GLU A 83 1.60 16.00 6.48
CA GLU A 83 0.20 15.87 6.92
C GLU A 83 -0.16 14.40 7.18
N VAL A 84 0.36 13.47 6.39
CA VAL A 84 0.18 12.04 6.65
C VAL A 84 0.84 11.66 7.97
N ALA A 85 2.06 12.11 8.21
CA ALA A 85 2.78 11.84 9.46
C ALA A 85 2.01 12.41 10.67
N ALA A 86 1.51 13.64 10.56
CA ALA A 86 0.74 14.28 11.62
C ALA A 86 -0.57 13.52 11.90
N ALA A 87 -1.25 13.03 10.86
CA ALA A 87 -2.47 12.24 11.02
C ALA A 87 -2.20 10.93 11.75
N ILE A 88 -1.06 10.28 11.47
CA ILE A 88 -0.66 9.06 12.17
C ILE A 88 -0.37 9.37 13.64
N ASP A 89 0.40 10.43 13.91
CA ASP A 89 0.74 10.84 15.29
C ASP A 89 -0.53 11.17 16.11
N ASP A 90 -1.49 11.87 15.51
CA ASP A 90 -2.76 12.19 16.15
C ASP A 90 -3.57 10.94 16.47
N SER A 91 -3.57 9.96 15.58
CA SER A 91 -4.27 8.69 15.80
C SER A 91 -3.63 7.92 16.97
N ILE A 92 -2.30 7.85 16.99
CA ILE A 92 -1.57 7.19 18.10
C ILE A 92 -1.87 7.87 19.42
N ALA A 93 -1.82 9.20 19.45
CA ALA A 93 -2.09 9.97 20.67
C ALA A 93 -3.50 9.70 21.21
N ARG A 94 -4.50 9.60 20.34
CA ARG A 94 -5.87 9.26 20.75
C ARG A 94 -5.96 7.86 21.34
N LEU A 95 -5.32 6.89 20.72
CA LEU A 95 -5.30 5.51 21.22
C LEU A 95 -4.62 5.42 22.59
N GLN A 96 -3.57 6.20 22.81
CA GLN A 96 -2.89 6.27 24.10
C GLN A 96 -3.77 6.93 25.16
N ARG A 97 -4.47 8.03 24.83
CA ARG A 97 -5.41 8.69 25.77
C ARG A 97 -6.54 7.77 26.17
N ASP A 98 -7.01 6.94 25.23
CA ASP A 98 -8.13 6.01 25.49
C ASP A 98 -7.68 4.73 26.20
N GLY A 99 -6.38 4.60 26.49
CA GLY A 99 -5.83 3.46 27.20
C GLY A 99 -5.71 2.18 26.36
N VAL A 100 -5.81 2.30 25.04
CA VAL A 100 -5.65 1.14 24.12
C VAL A 100 -4.18 0.80 23.92
N LEU A 101 -3.34 1.81 23.85
CA LEU A 101 -1.88 1.66 23.70
C LEU A 101 -1.13 2.13 24.94
#